data_255ba3ea68dd6a99ea35e6703dc106ee
#
_entry.id   255ba3ea68dd6a99ea35e6703dc106ee
#
_cell.length_a   1.000
_cell.length_b   1.000
_cell.length_c   1.000
_cell.angle_alpha   90.00
_cell.angle_beta   90.00
_cell.angle_gamma   90.00
#
_symmetry.space_group_name_H-M   'P 1'
#
loop_
_entity.id
_entity.type
_entity.pdbx_description
1 polymer ?
#
loop_
_entity_poly.entity_id
_entity_poly.type
_entity_poly.pdbx_seq_one_letter_code
_entity_poly.pdbx_strand_id
1 'polypeptide(L)'
;MFKGNPIIESSLILEFLEDQFPEISARPIDPESLHKTRLWLKTTDAYQIHGGSITYGIAVRNILILKPKDELEKEINEIPDIQRRENRRDLIENGLKAECVIQGLSESKKLMDKLEDGLKDTDWFTGANFGIADAAIFPYVLRWEQLTLSDYCNENSHPKLNDWFNRVKNLPFYEEQILSFLPIPLIEALRQFSTNQKNELDEIFASF
;
A
#
# COMPACT_ATOMS: atom_id res chain seq x y z
N MET A 1 7.24 19.28 5.82
CA MET A 1 7.22 20.73 6.19
C MET A 1 7.91 21.53 5.10
N PHE A 2 7.27 22.54 4.55
CA PHE A 2 7.87 23.43 3.56
C PHE A 2 7.74 24.87 4.05
N LYS A 3 8.88 25.56 4.20
CA LYS A 3 8.95 26.95 4.75
C LYS A 3 8.14 27.12 6.04
N GLY A 4 8.17 26.14 6.93
CA GLY A 4 7.47 26.16 8.21
C GLY A 4 6.01 25.70 8.18
N ASN A 5 5.41 25.49 7.00
CA ASN A 5 4.04 25.01 6.85
C ASN A 5 4.00 23.50 6.62
N PRO A 6 3.08 22.74 7.27
CA PRO A 6 2.88 21.34 6.99
C PRO A 6 2.23 21.17 5.61
N ILE A 7 2.78 20.27 4.79
CA ILE A 7 2.13 19.75 3.59
C ILE A 7 1.71 18.32 3.93
N ILE A 8 0.44 18.01 3.77
CA ILE A 8 -0.18 16.74 4.17
C ILE A 8 -0.85 16.09 2.95
N GLU A 9 -1.25 14.82 3.08
CA GLU A 9 -1.79 13.96 2.04
C GLU A 9 -0.76 13.62 0.95
N SER A 10 -0.41 12.33 0.83
CA SER A 10 0.70 11.88 -0.02
C SER A 10 0.53 12.25 -1.50
N SER A 11 -0.67 12.12 -2.06
CA SER A 11 -0.97 12.53 -3.44
C SER A 11 -0.82 14.03 -3.64
N LEU A 12 -1.27 14.85 -2.68
CA LEU A 12 -1.09 16.30 -2.72
C LEU A 12 0.37 16.72 -2.51
N ILE A 13 1.13 15.96 -1.69
CA ILE A 13 2.57 16.19 -1.55
C ILE A 13 3.29 15.96 -2.88
N LEU A 14 2.94 14.89 -3.62
CA LEU A 14 3.51 14.61 -4.94
C LEU A 14 3.21 15.76 -5.92
N GLU A 15 1.95 16.18 -6.04
CA GLU A 15 1.57 17.31 -6.91
C GLU A 15 2.27 18.62 -6.48
N PHE A 16 2.37 18.87 -5.18
CA PHE A 16 3.08 20.05 -4.65
C PHE A 16 4.57 20.05 -5.03
N LEU A 17 5.24 18.89 -4.97
CA LEU A 17 6.64 18.78 -5.38
C LEU A 17 6.82 19.05 -6.88
N GLU A 18 5.92 18.59 -7.73
CA GLU A 18 5.89 18.89 -9.16
C GLU A 18 5.78 20.40 -9.45
N ASP A 19 4.95 21.11 -8.68
CA ASP A 19 4.76 22.55 -8.83
C ASP A 19 5.97 23.35 -8.27
N GLN A 20 6.68 22.82 -7.28
CA GLN A 20 7.84 23.48 -6.68
C GLN A 20 9.14 23.24 -7.45
N PHE A 21 9.26 22.12 -8.16
CA PHE A 21 10.48 21.67 -8.84
C PHE A 21 10.19 21.27 -10.31
N PRO A 22 9.65 22.18 -11.12
CA PRO A 22 9.20 21.87 -12.48
C PRO A 22 10.35 21.45 -13.42
N GLU A 23 11.60 21.75 -13.08
CA GLU A 23 12.79 21.37 -13.85
C GLU A 23 13.10 19.86 -13.82
N ILE A 24 12.58 19.13 -12.83
CA ILE A 24 12.74 17.68 -12.67
C ILE A 24 11.39 16.97 -12.63
N SER A 25 10.40 17.51 -13.35
CA SER A 25 9.03 17.01 -13.33
C SER A 25 8.93 15.53 -13.72
N ALA A 26 8.23 14.76 -12.89
CA ALA A 26 7.85 13.37 -13.10
C ALA A 26 6.35 13.25 -13.44
N ARG A 27 5.71 14.35 -13.81
CA ARG A 27 4.30 14.48 -14.18
C ARG A 27 4.17 14.72 -15.70
N PRO A 28 3.24 14.05 -16.41
CA PRO A 28 2.98 14.33 -17.82
C PRO A 28 2.53 15.78 -18.06
N ILE A 29 2.93 16.34 -19.20
CA ILE A 29 2.54 17.70 -19.58
C ILE A 29 1.19 17.69 -20.33
N ASP A 30 0.94 16.65 -21.14
CA ASP A 30 -0.31 16.59 -21.89
C ASP A 30 -1.51 16.32 -20.98
N PRO A 31 -2.66 16.98 -21.24
CA PRO A 31 -3.82 16.92 -20.35
C PRO A 31 -4.42 15.54 -20.19
N GLU A 32 -4.36 14.67 -21.21
CA GLU A 32 -4.95 13.32 -21.15
C GLU A 32 -4.11 12.41 -20.25
N SER A 33 -2.81 12.36 -20.45
CA SER A 33 -1.90 11.58 -19.61
C SER A 33 -1.87 12.10 -18.17
N LEU A 34 -1.95 13.42 -17.97
CA LEU A 34 -2.06 14.02 -16.65
C LEU A 34 -3.38 13.61 -15.96
N HIS A 35 -4.49 13.57 -16.69
CA HIS A 35 -5.75 13.07 -16.15
C HIS A 35 -5.64 11.60 -15.71
N LYS A 36 -5.05 10.73 -16.54
CA LYS A 36 -4.81 9.32 -16.21
C LYS A 36 -3.93 9.17 -14.96
N THR A 37 -2.85 9.95 -14.88
CA THR A 37 -1.98 10.01 -13.71
C THR A 37 -2.77 10.36 -12.44
N ARG A 38 -3.60 11.39 -12.48
CA ARG A 38 -4.45 11.79 -11.34
C ARG A 38 -5.51 10.77 -10.95
N LEU A 39 -6.02 9.99 -11.90
CA LEU A 39 -6.90 8.86 -11.58
C LEU A 39 -6.17 7.78 -10.77
N TRP A 40 -4.87 7.54 -11.03
CA TRP A 40 -4.06 6.65 -10.22
C TRP A 40 -3.83 7.19 -8.81
N LEU A 41 -3.50 8.47 -8.67
CA LEU A 41 -3.37 9.11 -7.34
C LEU A 41 -4.67 8.94 -6.53
N LYS A 42 -5.82 9.22 -7.15
CA LYS A 42 -7.12 9.03 -6.51
C LYS A 42 -7.40 7.56 -6.16
N THR A 43 -6.95 6.62 -6.98
CA THR A 43 -7.09 5.18 -6.72
C THR A 43 -6.29 4.78 -5.48
N THR A 44 -5.07 5.25 -5.34
CA THR A 44 -4.21 4.97 -4.18
C THR A 44 -4.74 5.61 -2.91
N ASP A 45 -5.25 6.83 -2.98
CA ASP A 45 -5.90 7.50 -1.84
C ASP A 45 -7.10 6.70 -1.32
N ALA A 46 -7.95 6.23 -2.23
CA ALA A 46 -9.11 5.40 -1.86
C ALA A 46 -8.68 4.05 -1.26
N TYR A 47 -7.57 3.47 -1.72
CA TYR A 47 -7.08 2.20 -1.23
C TYR A 47 -6.36 2.29 0.13
N GLN A 48 -5.92 3.46 0.56
CA GLN A 48 -5.08 3.64 1.75
C GLN A 48 -5.67 2.99 3.01
N ILE A 49 -6.96 3.14 3.24
CA ILE A 49 -7.63 2.56 4.41
C ILE A 49 -7.60 1.03 4.39
N HIS A 50 -7.75 0.43 3.21
CA HIS A 50 -7.71 -1.01 2.99
C HIS A 50 -6.31 -1.58 3.21
N GLY A 51 -5.28 -0.93 2.65
CA GLY A 51 -3.87 -1.26 2.89
C GLY A 51 -3.48 -1.18 4.37
N GLY A 52 -4.05 -0.20 5.10
CA GLY A 52 -3.92 -0.10 6.55
C GLY A 52 -4.55 -1.29 7.27
N SER A 53 -5.81 -1.62 6.96
CA SER A 53 -6.55 -2.72 7.59
C SER A 53 -5.84 -4.06 7.43
N ILE A 54 -5.35 -4.41 6.23
CA ILE A 54 -4.62 -5.66 6.02
C ILE A 54 -3.28 -5.70 6.77
N THR A 55 -2.54 -4.59 6.80
CA THR A 55 -1.28 -4.53 7.56
C THR A 55 -1.52 -4.76 9.05
N TYR A 56 -2.57 -4.14 9.59
CA TYR A 56 -2.94 -4.34 10.99
C TYR A 56 -3.45 -5.75 11.26
N GLY A 57 -4.30 -6.31 10.41
CA GLY A 57 -4.86 -7.66 10.57
C GLY A 57 -3.79 -8.74 10.51
N ILE A 58 -2.91 -8.69 9.52
CA ILE A 58 -1.87 -9.69 9.29
C ILE A 58 -0.74 -9.57 10.32
N ALA A 59 -0.28 -8.36 10.63
CA ALA A 59 0.96 -8.17 11.37
C ALA A 59 0.78 -7.44 12.71
N VAL A 60 0.26 -6.21 12.71
CA VAL A 60 0.28 -5.34 13.90
C VAL A 60 -0.54 -5.92 15.04
N ARG A 61 -1.65 -6.62 14.74
CA ARG A 61 -2.47 -7.31 15.73
C ARG A 61 -1.64 -8.23 16.63
N ASN A 62 -0.70 -8.98 16.08
CA ASN A 62 0.12 -9.91 16.85
C ASN A 62 0.96 -9.24 17.94
N ILE A 63 1.25 -7.95 17.78
CA ILE A 63 1.93 -7.13 18.78
C ILE A 63 0.90 -6.52 19.75
N LEU A 64 -0.22 -6.04 19.24
CA LEU A 64 -1.23 -5.36 20.05
C LEU A 64 -1.86 -6.29 21.09
N ILE A 65 -2.14 -7.54 20.75
CA ILE A 65 -2.74 -8.53 21.68
C ILE A 65 -1.81 -8.95 22.83
N LEU A 66 -0.53 -8.57 22.79
CA LEU A 66 0.41 -8.80 23.89
C LEU A 66 0.33 -7.71 24.97
N LYS A 67 -0.32 -6.58 24.67
CA LYS A 67 -0.50 -5.49 25.64
C LYS A 67 -1.52 -5.86 26.70
N PRO A 68 -1.43 -5.27 27.92
CA PRO A 68 -2.50 -5.32 28.91
C PRO A 68 -3.81 -4.79 28.31
N LYS A 69 -4.92 -5.45 28.64
CA LYS A 69 -6.24 -5.13 28.04
C LYS A 69 -6.67 -3.68 28.29
N ASP A 70 -6.39 -3.16 29.48
CA ASP A 70 -6.72 -1.79 29.88
C ASP A 70 -5.89 -0.75 29.10
N GLU A 71 -4.62 -1.03 28.85
CA GLU A 71 -3.75 -0.18 28.01
C GLU A 71 -4.24 -0.16 26.56
N LEU A 72 -4.51 -1.35 26.00
CA LEU A 72 -5.00 -1.49 24.64
C LEU A 72 -6.35 -0.78 24.43
N GLU A 73 -7.29 -0.94 25.37
CA GLU A 73 -8.60 -0.30 25.29
C GLU A 73 -8.48 1.23 25.41
N LYS A 74 -7.55 1.73 26.23
CA LYS A 74 -7.25 3.15 26.30
C LYS A 74 -6.75 3.69 24.95
N GLU A 75 -5.77 3.02 24.34
CA GLU A 75 -5.26 3.42 23.01
C GLU A 75 -6.35 3.42 21.93
N ILE A 76 -7.24 2.43 21.95
CA ILE A 76 -8.37 2.38 21.02
C ILE A 76 -9.31 3.55 21.23
N ASN A 77 -9.61 3.90 22.47
CA ASN A 77 -10.52 5.01 22.79
C ASN A 77 -9.93 6.39 22.44
N GLU A 78 -8.61 6.51 22.32
CA GLU A 78 -7.93 7.72 21.85
C GLU A 78 -8.04 7.94 20.32
N ILE A 79 -8.47 6.93 19.55
CA ILE A 79 -8.72 7.09 18.11
C ILE A 79 -9.94 8.02 17.94
N PRO A 80 -9.80 9.19 17.26
CA PRO A 80 -10.89 10.17 17.19
C PRO A 80 -12.11 9.66 16.40
N ASP A 81 -11.89 8.91 15.32
CA ASP A 81 -12.92 8.39 14.44
C ASP A 81 -13.58 7.13 15.03
N ILE A 82 -14.91 7.17 15.14
CA ILE A 82 -15.69 6.10 15.78
C ILE A 82 -15.61 4.80 14.96
N GLN A 83 -15.74 4.88 13.64
CA GLN A 83 -15.70 3.70 12.78
C GLN A 83 -14.33 3.02 12.84
N ARG A 84 -13.26 3.82 12.88
CA ARG A 84 -11.90 3.28 13.04
C ARG A 84 -11.70 2.60 14.40
N ARG A 85 -12.34 3.08 15.47
CA ARG A 85 -12.32 2.41 16.78
C ARG A 85 -13.00 1.05 16.72
N GLU A 86 -14.20 0.98 16.17
CA GLU A 86 -14.95 -0.26 16.04
C GLU A 86 -14.20 -1.27 15.14
N ASN A 87 -13.69 -0.83 14.01
CA ASN A 87 -12.85 -1.65 13.14
C ASN A 87 -11.60 -2.17 13.88
N ARG A 88 -11.00 -1.35 14.76
CA ARG A 88 -9.85 -1.78 15.57
C ARG A 88 -10.22 -2.85 16.59
N ARG A 89 -11.38 -2.75 17.25
CA ARG A 89 -11.88 -3.78 18.18
C ARG A 89 -12.17 -5.08 17.45
N ASP A 90 -12.91 -5.02 16.36
CA ASP A 90 -13.21 -6.17 15.51
C ASP A 90 -11.93 -6.88 15.03
N LEU A 91 -10.96 -6.12 14.54
CA LEU A 91 -9.67 -6.63 14.09
C LEU A 91 -8.88 -7.32 15.22
N ILE A 92 -8.88 -6.75 16.44
CA ILE A 92 -8.21 -7.36 17.59
C ILE A 92 -8.88 -8.67 18.00
N GLU A 93 -10.20 -8.72 17.98
CA GLU A 93 -10.98 -9.90 18.35
C GLU A 93 -10.88 -10.99 17.25
N ASN A 94 -11.16 -10.63 15.99
CA ASN A 94 -11.40 -11.58 14.92
C ASN A 94 -10.21 -11.77 13.94
N GLY A 95 -9.14 -10.94 14.03
CA GLY A 95 -7.93 -11.08 13.21
C GLY A 95 -8.23 -10.95 11.73
N LEU A 96 -7.84 -11.95 10.93
CA LEU A 96 -8.08 -11.96 9.48
C LEU A 96 -9.56 -12.06 9.11
N LYS A 97 -10.43 -12.52 10.04
CA LYS A 97 -11.88 -12.62 9.82
C LYS A 97 -12.62 -11.32 10.12
N ALA A 98 -11.95 -10.30 10.63
CA ALA A 98 -12.54 -8.98 10.82
C ALA A 98 -13.05 -8.40 9.49
N GLU A 99 -14.23 -7.78 9.50
CA GLU A 99 -14.88 -7.27 8.28
C GLU A 99 -13.98 -6.33 7.50
N CYS A 100 -13.31 -5.39 8.18
CA CYS A 100 -12.41 -4.43 7.54
C CYS A 100 -11.17 -5.09 6.92
N VAL A 101 -10.72 -6.26 7.43
CA VAL A 101 -9.59 -7.01 6.87
C VAL A 101 -10.03 -7.80 5.63
N ILE A 102 -11.17 -8.51 5.71
CA ILE A 102 -11.75 -9.22 4.55
C ILE A 102 -12.00 -8.24 3.40
N GLN A 103 -12.62 -7.09 3.70
CA GLN A 103 -12.81 -6.04 2.70
C GLN A 103 -11.48 -5.54 2.14
N GLY A 104 -10.47 -5.32 3.00
CA GLY A 104 -9.14 -4.90 2.59
C GLY A 104 -8.47 -5.89 1.65
N LEU A 105 -8.55 -7.20 1.91
CA LEU A 105 -8.01 -8.25 1.05
C LEU A 105 -8.74 -8.31 -0.31
N SER A 106 -10.09 -8.19 -0.30
CA SER A 106 -10.88 -8.11 -1.53
C SER A 106 -10.51 -6.90 -2.39
N GLU A 107 -10.40 -5.72 -1.78
CA GLU A 107 -9.97 -4.49 -2.49
C GLU A 107 -8.51 -4.58 -2.96
N SER A 108 -7.63 -5.30 -2.23
CA SER A 108 -6.27 -5.59 -2.69
C SER A 108 -6.27 -6.41 -3.98
N LYS A 109 -7.08 -7.48 -4.04
CA LYS A 109 -7.20 -8.30 -5.25
C LYS A 109 -7.69 -7.46 -6.43
N LYS A 110 -8.74 -6.66 -6.25
CA LYS A 110 -9.25 -5.76 -7.30
C LYS A 110 -8.19 -4.74 -7.74
N LEU A 111 -7.40 -4.22 -6.82
CA LEU A 111 -6.32 -3.30 -7.15
C LEU A 111 -5.21 -4.02 -7.92
N MET A 112 -4.83 -5.25 -7.55
CA MET A 112 -3.86 -6.06 -8.29
C MET A 112 -4.29 -6.23 -9.76
N ASP A 113 -5.55 -6.66 -9.99
CA ASP A 113 -6.12 -6.81 -11.33
C ASP A 113 -6.13 -5.48 -12.10
N LYS A 114 -6.52 -4.39 -11.44
CA LYS A 114 -6.53 -3.05 -12.04
C LYS A 114 -5.14 -2.54 -12.42
N LEU A 115 -4.13 -2.83 -11.60
CA LEU A 115 -2.74 -2.45 -11.88
C LEU A 115 -2.19 -3.25 -13.06
N GLU A 116 -2.45 -4.55 -13.13
CA GLU A 116 -2.10 -5.39 -14.28
C GLU A 116 -2.69 -4.83 -15.57
N ASP A 117 -4.00 -4.51 -15.55
CA ASP A 117 -4.69 -3.93 -16.69
C ASP A 117 -4.11 -2.56 -17.09
N GLY A 118 -3.73 -1.74 -16.11
CA GLY A 118 -3.16 -0.42 -16.34
C GLY A 118 -1.80 -0.41 -17.03
N LEU A 119 -1.09 -1.55 -17.00
CA LEU A 119 0.24 -1.74 -17.59
C LEU A 119 0.20 -2.49 -18.92
N LYS A 120 -0.97 -2.76 -19.52
CA LYS A 120 -1.09 -3.53 -20.76
C LYS A 120 -0.33 -2.91 -21.92
N ASP A 121 -0.40 -1.58 -22.05
CA ASP A 121 0.13 -0.84 -23.19
C ASP A 121 1.28 0.11 -22.82
N THR A 122 1.73 0.08 -21.57
CA THR A 122 2.75 1.00 -21.06
C THR A 122 3.63 0.32 -20.02
N ASP A 123 4.87 0.79 -19.89
CA ASP A 123 5.81 0.30 -18.88
C ASP A 123 5.63 0.95 -17.51
N TRP A 124 4.99 2.12 -17.45
CA TRP A 124 4.82 2.93 -16.25
C TRP A 124 3.39 3.49 -16.16
N PHE A 125 2.85 3.62 -14.95
CA PHE A 125 1.52 4.19 -14.72
C PHE A 125 1.41 5.67 -15.11
N THR A 126 2.54 6.38 -15.09
CA THR A 126 2.62 7.77 -15.56
C THR A 126 2.74 7.85 -17.10
N GLY A 127 3.14 6.76 -17.77
CA GLY A 127 3.29 6.69 -19.23
C GLY A 127 4.66 6.16 -19.68
N ALA A 128 5.48 7.01 -20.32
CA ALA A 128 6.76 6.59 -20.88
C ALA A 128 7.89 6.40 -19.86
N ASN A 129 7.80 7.04 -18.71
CA ASN A 129 8.85 7.03 -17.68
C ASN A 129 8.22 6.85 -16.29
N PHE A 130 9.05 6.44 -15.32
CA PHE A 130 8.68 6.49 -13.92
C PHE A 130 8.23 7.89 -13.52
N GLY A 131 7.09 8.00 -12.83
CA GLY A 131 6.57 9.28 -12.41
C GLY A 131 5.72 9.22 -11.15
N ILE A 132 4.93 10.28 -10.91
CA ILE A 132 4.19 10.43 -9.64
C ILE A 132 3.12 9.36 -9.42
N ALA A 133 2.52 8.81 -10.47
CA ALA A 133 1.59 7.68 -10.33
C ALA A 133 2.32 6.43 -9.84
N ASP A 134 3.50 6.15 -10.41
CA ASP A 134 4.35 5.03 -10.01
C ASP A 134 4.81 5.18 -8.56
N ALA A 135 5.23 6.40 -8.18
CA ALA A 135 5.63 6.72 -6.81
C ALA A 135 4.48 6.55 -5.79
N ALA A 136 3.24 6.86 -6.19
CA ALA A 136 2.07 6.70 -5.34
C ALA A 136 1.65 5.22 -5.17
N ILE A 137 1.78 4.40 -6.21
CA ILE A 137 1.39 2.98 -6.24
C ILE A 137 2.43 2.10 -5.53
N PHE A 138 3.71 2.39 -5.77
CA PHE A 138 4.83 1.55 -5.32
C PHE A 138 4.78 1.13 -3.84
N PRO A 139 4.50 2.01 -2.85
CA PRO A 139 4.46 1.63 -1.45
C PRO A 139 3.44 0.53 -1.11
N TYR A 140 2.34 0.46 -1.84
CA TYR A 140 1.31 -0.57 -1.65
C TYR A 140 1.76 -1.93 -2.18
N VAL A 141 2.36 -1.96 -3.38
CA VAL A 141 2.90 -3.20 -3.97
C VAL A 141 4.08 -3.71 -3.14
N LEU A 142 4.95 -2.82 -2.67
CA LEU A 142 6.03 -3.17 -1.74
C LEU A 142 5.47 -3.76 -0.43
N ARG A 143 4.37 -3.20 0.11
CA ARG A 143 3.71 -3.74 1.29
C ARG A 143 3.14 -5.14 1.04
N TRP A 144 2.59 -5.40 -0.14
CA TRP A 144 2.13 -6.75 -0.49
C TRP A 144 3.30 -7.75 -0.52
N GLU A 145 4.46 -7.38 -1.07
CA GLU A 145 5.67 -8.22 -1.01
C GLU A 145 6.10 -8.49 0.45
N GLN A 146 6.09 -7.46 1.30
CA GLN A 146 6.45 -7.59 2.72
C GLN A 146 5.47 -8.46 3.52
N LEU A 147 4.21 -8.51 3.11
CA LEU A 147 3.16 -9.34 3.70
C LEU A 147 2.93 -10.66 2.95
N THR A 148 3.82 -11.07 2.06
CA THR A 148 3.69 -12.27 1.19
C THR A 148 2.41 -12.30 0.34
N LEU A 149 1.71 -11.18 0.21
CA LEU A 149 0.51 -11.08 -0.64
C LEU A 149 0.85 -11.04 -2.13
N SER A 150 2.10 -10.79 -2.48
CA SER A 150 2.60 -10.93 -3.85
C SER A 150 2.46 -12.34 -4.42
N ASP A 151 2.27 -13.36 -3.57
CA ASP A 151 1.96 -14.73 -4.00
C ASP A 151 0.63 -14.78 -4.80
N TYR A 152 -0.31 -13.85 -4.52
CA TYR A 152 -1.62 -13.75 -5.19
C TYR A 152 -1.61 -12.87 -6.45
N CYS A 153 -0.51 -12.15 -6.70
CA CYS A 153 -0.29 -11.35 -7.91
C CYS A 153 1.11 -11.61 -8.49
N ASN A 154 1.43 -12.88 -8.71
CA ASN A 154 2.75 -13.33 -9.18
C ASN A 154 2.90 -13.23 -10.70
N GLU A 155 4.08 -13.59 -11.22
CA GLU A 155 4.43 -13.54 -12.64
C GLU A 155 3.51 -14.37 -13.57
N ASN A 156 2.81 -15.37 -13.03
CA ASN A 156 1.88 -16.18 -13.84
C ASN A 156 0.50 -15.52 -13.95
N SER A 157 0.06 -14.82 -12.93
CA SER A 157 -1.27 -14.17 -12.87
C SER A 157 -1.21 -12.69 -13.25
N HIS A 158 -0.14 -11.99 -12.90
CA HIS A 158 0.04 -10.55 -13.10
C HIS A 158 1.45 -10.22 -13.63
N PRO A 159 1.80 -10.70 -14.85
CA PRO A 159 3.16 -10.56 -15.40
C PRO A 159 3.59 -9.10 -15.57
N LYS A 160 2.68 -8.21 -16.01
CA LYS A 160 2.99 -6.78 -16.20
C LYS A 160 3.27 -6.05 -14.91
N LEU A 161 2.48 -6.33 -13.86
CA LEU A 161 2.68 -5.77 -12.53
C LEU A 161 4.01 -6.24 -11.94
N ASN A 162 4.36 -7.51 -12.10
CA ASN A 162 5.64 -8.05 -11.66
C ASN A 162 6.82 -7.42 -12.41
N ASP A 163 6.73 -7.29 -13.73
CA ASP A 163 7.74 -6.63 -14.56
C ASP A 163 7.93 -5.17 -14.14
N TRP A 164 6.82 -4.44 -13.90
CA TRP A 164 6.87 -3.06 -13.41
C TRP A 164 7.54 -2.99 -12.03
N PHE A 165 7.15 -3.85 -11.11
CA PHE A 165 7.72 -3.84 -9.76
C PHE A 165 9.23 -4.15 -9.77
N ASN A 166 9.67 -5.08 -10.63
CA ASN A 166 11.09 -5.37 -10.84
C ASN A 166 11.81 -4.18 -11.47
N ARG A 167 11.20 -3.47 -12.45
CA ARG A 167 11.79 -2.23 -12.99
C ARG A 167 11.99 -1.18 -11.92
N VAL A 168 11.01 -0.96 -11.02
CA VAL A 168 11.17 -0.01 -9.91
C VAL A 168 12.32 -0.42 -9.01
N LYS A 169 12.45 -1.70 -8.65
CA LYS A 169 13.55 -2.21 -7.81
C LYS A 169 14.93 -2.06 -8.45
N ASN A 170 15.00 -1.96 -9.77
CA ASN A 170 16.25 -1.74 -10.52
C ASN A 170 16.56 -0.25 -10.79
N LEU A 171 15.75 0.68 -10.31
CA LEU A 171 16.05 2.12 -10.45
C LEU A 171 17.27 2.50 -9.60
N PRO A 172 18.14 3.39 -10.10
CA PRO A 172 19.40 3.73 -9.44
C PRO A 172 19.26 4.24 -8.00
N PHE A 173 18.13 4.82 -7.67
CA PHE A 173 17.84 5.39 -6.35
C PHE A 173 17.19 4.37 -5.37
N TYR A 174 16.82 3.16 -5.83
CA TYR A 174 16.04 2.23 -5.03
C TYR A 174 16.75 1.81 -3.73
N GLU A 175 18.03 1.41 -3.82
CA GLU A 175 18.80 1.00 -2.64
C GLU A 175 18.97 2.15 -1.65
N GLU A 176 19.44 3.29 -2.14
CA GLU A 176 19.79 4.42 -1.28
C GLU A 176 18.56 5.15 -0.73
N GLN A 177 17.50 5.35 -1.55
CA GLN A 177 16.37 6.19 -1.19
C GLN A 177 15.16 5.40 -0.67
N ILE A 178 15.17 4.08 -0.77
CA ILE A 178 14.07 3.24 -0.31
C ILE A 178 14.55 2.20 0.69
N LEU A 179 15.44 1.28 0.30
CA LEU A 179 15.85 0.16 1.16
C LEU A 179 16.57 0.63 2.44
N SER A 180 17.38 1.67 2.35
CA SER A 180 18.11 2.21 3.52
C SER A 180 17.18 2.72 4.64
N PHE A 181 15.94 3.09 4.30
CA PHE A 181 14.93 3.55 5.27
C PHE A 181 14.04 2.43 5.81
N LEU A 182 14.15 1.21 5.27
CA LEU A 182 13.33 0.09 5.70
C LEU A 182 14.01 -0.68 6.82
N PRO A 183 13.42 -0.74 8.03
CA PRO A 183 14.00 -1.50 9.15
C PRO A 183 13.88 -3.01 8.88
N ILE A 184 15.00 -3.66 8.58
CA ILE A 184 15.07 -5.10 8.27
C ILE A 184 14.32 -5.97 9.30
N PRO A 185 14.49 -5.78 10.63
CA PRO A 185 13.78 -6.60 11.61
C PRO A 185 12.25 -6.48 11.52
N LEU A 186 11.75 -5.29 11.14
CA LEU A 186 10.31 -5.09 10.95
C LEU A 186 9.81 -5.84 9.72
N ILE A 187 10.55 -5.82 8.62
CA ILE A 187 10.18 -6.53 7.38
C ILE A 187 10.16 -8.04 7.63
N GLU A 188 11.17 -8.56 8.32
CA GLU A 188 11.23 -9.97 8.70
C GLU A 188 10.04 -10.38 9.58
N ALA A 189 9.67 -9.55 10.55
CA ALA A 189 8.50 -9.77 11.40
C ALA A 189 7.19 -9.76 10.58
N LEU A 190 7.02 -8.81 9.64
CA LEU A 190 5.85 -8.75 8.75
C LEU A 190 5.70 -10.04 7.94
N ARG A 191 6.79 -10.50 7.32
CA ARG A 191 6.82 -11.76 6.56
C ARG A 191 6.50 -12.97 7.42
N GLN A 192 7.09 -13.05 8.61
CA GLN A 192 6.86 -14.16 9.54
C GLN A 192 5.38 -14.23 9.97
N PHE A 193 4.77 -13.10 10.33
CA PHE A 193 3.37 -13.05 10.72
C PHE A 193 2.46 -13.46 9.57
N SER A 194 2.72 -13.01 8.36
CA SER A 194 1.96 -13.41 7.18
C SER A 194 2.12 -14.89 6.86
N THR A 195 3.34 -15.40 6.86
CA THR A 195 3.63 -16.81 6.59
C THR A 195 2.92 -17.74 7.60
N ASN A 196 2.86 -17.34 8.87
CA ASN A 196 2.15 -18.11 9.91
C ASN A 196 0.63 -18.17 9.67
N GLN A 197 0.07 -17.28 8.88
CA GLN A 197 -1.37 -17.18 8.55
C GLN A 197 -1.68 -17.58 7.10
N LYS A 198 -0.70 -18.18 6.40
CA LYS A 198 -0.79 -18.48 4.96
C LYS A 198 -2.05 -19.28 4.59
N ASN A 199 -2.36 -20.33 5.34
CA ASN A 199 -3.52 -21.18 5.05
C ASN A 199 -4.84 -20.39 5.13
N GLU A 200 -5.00 -19.53 6.14
CA GLU A 200 -6.20 -18.70 6.31
C GLU A 200 -6.28 -17.64 5.20
N LEU A 201 -5.15 -17.05 4.82
CA LEU A 201 -5.09 -16.12 3.67
C LEU A 201 -5.46 -16.82 2.36
N ASP A 202 -4.97 -18.06 2.13
CA ASP A 202 -5.31 -18.84 0.93
C ASP A 202 -6.81 -19.12 0.85
N GLU A 203 -7.45 -19.51 1.97
CA GLU A 203 -8.90 -19.70 2.04
C GLU A 203 -9.67 -18.43 1.73
N ILE A 204 -9.24 -17.28 2.27
CA ILE A 204 -9.88 -15.99 2.03
C ILE A 204 -9.73 -15.58 0.55
N PHE A 205 -8.52 -15.64 -0.02
CA PHE A 205 -8.30 -15.28 -1.42
C PHE A 205 -9.03 -16.21 -2.40
N ALA A 206 -9.18 -17.49 -2.05
CA ALA A 206 -9.96 -18.44 -2.86
C ALA A 206 -11.47 -18.15 -2.85
N SER A 207 -11.97 -17.35 -1.91
CA SER A 207 -13.39 -16.96 -1.81
C SER A 207 -13.75 -15.75 -2.67
N PHE A 208 -12.78 -15.03 -3.23
CA PHE A 208 -12.94 -13.86 -4.11
C PHE A 208 -12.89 -14.27 -5.58
#